data_e9363c6d2740da6958952b6b26c7275c
#
_entry.id   e9363c6d2740da6958952b6b26c7275c
#
_cell.length_a   1.000
_cell.length_b   1.000
_cell.length_c   1.000
_cell.angle_alpha   90.00
_cell.angle_beta   90.00
_cell.angle_gamma   90.00
#
_symmetry.space_group_name_H-M   'P 1'
#
loop_
_entity.id
_entity.type
_entity.pdbx_description
1 polymer ?
#
loop_
_entity_poly.entity_id
_entity_poly.type
_entity_poly.pdbx_seq_one_letter_code
_entity_poly.pdbx_strand_id
1 'polypeptide(L)'
;LDSDDQLRIIKRISKELGFDESVWPSRQTQWQINAWKDEGFRSNLVDDKGDYFKENINKVYKEYEKTCIRDNLVDFGELLLRSFEVIRDNESVRSFFHSRFKSILVDEFQDTNTIQYNWLLEIASAQTSITAVGDDDQSIYGWRGAKVENVDSFTKTFEDTEIVRLEQNYR
;
A
#
# COMPACT_ATOMS: atom_id res chain seq x y z
N LEU A 1 4.27 -11.03 -10.79
CA LEU A 1 3.41 -10.52 -11.86
C LEU A 1 3.73 -9.06 -12.10
N ASP A 2 3.90 -8.65 -13.34
CA ASP A 2 3.86 -7.26 -13.73
C ASP A 2 2.41 -6.76 -13.88
N SER A 3 2.24 -5.47 -14.23
CA SER A 3 0.91 -4.86 -14.35
C SER A 3 0.07 -5.49 -15.47
N ASP A 4 0.69 -5.89 -16.58
CA ASP A 4 -0.03 -6.48 -17.71
C ASP A 4 -0.42 -7.93 -17.41
N ASP A 5 0.42 -8.69 -16.71
CA ASP A 5 0.09 -10.04 -16.25
C ASP A 5 -1.06 -10.01 -15.25
N GLN A 6 -1.03 -9.08 -14.29
CA GLN A 6 -2.11 -8.85 -13.35
C GLN A 6 -3.43 -8.55 -14.08
N LEU A 7 -3.39 -7.64 -15.07
CA LEU A 7 -4.57 -7.26 -15.86
C LEU A 7 -5.16 -8.46 -16.62
N ARG A 8 -4.31 -9.33 -17.22
CA ARG A 8 -4.77 -10.53 -17.92
C ARG A 8 -5.51 -11.50 -17.01
N ILE A 9 -5.00 -11.69 -15.78
CA ILE A 9 -5.65 -12.55 -14.78
C ILE A 9 -7.00 -11.95 -14.37
N ILE A 10 -7.05 -10.65 -14.04
CA ILE A 10 -8.27 -9.94 -13.65
C ILE A 10 -9.31 -10.04 -14.78
N LYS A 11 -8.92 -9.80 -16.03
CA LYS A 11 -9.81 -9.89 -17.19
C LYS A 11 -10.40 -11.30 -17.36
N ARG A 12 -9.59 -12.33 -17.19
CA ARG A 12 -10.06 -13.72 -17.21
C ARG A 12 -11.10 -13.96 -16.12
N ILE A 13 -10.80 -13.57 -14.87
CA ILE A 13 -11.69 -13.75 -13.73
C ILE A 13 -13.00 -12.98 -13.92
N SER A 14 -12.95 -11.73 -14.38
CA SER A 14 -14.14 -10.93 -14.65
C SER A 14 -15.06 -11.61 -15.67
N LYS A 15 -14.48 -12.19 -16.72
CA LYS A 15 -15.21 -12.94 -17.73
C LYS A 15 -15.83 -14.23 -17.15
N GLU A 16 -15.11 -14.98 -16.33
CA GLU A 16 -15.59 -16.20 -15.66
C GLU A 16 -16.74 -15.89 -14.70
N LEU A 17 -16.73 -14.72 -14.05
CA LEU A 17 -17.82 -14.23 -13.19
C LEU A 17 -18.99 -13.61 -13.98
N GLY A 18 -18.92 -13.56 -15.31
CA GLY A 18 -19.98 -13.02 -16.17
C GLY A 18 -20.04 -11.50 -16.22
N PHE A 19 -18.99 -10.79 -15.83
CA PHE A 19 -18.94 -9.33 -15.94
C PHE A 19 -18.66 -8.88 -17.38
N ASP A 20 -19.49 -7.94 -17.85
CA ASP A 20 -19.31 -7.31 -19.16
C ASP A 20 -18.19 -6.24 -19.06
N GLU A 21 -17.18 -6.37 -19.90
CA GLU A 21 -16.02 -5.47 -19.95
C GLU A 21 -16.42 -4.01 -20.27
N SER A 22 -17.53 -3.79 -20.98
CA SER A 22 -18.04 -2.45 -21.29
C SER A 22 -18.62 -1.74 -20.07
N VAL A 23 -19.13 -2.49 -19.09
CA VAL A 23 -19.70 -2.00 -17.84
C VAL A 23 -18.66 -2.06 -16.71
N TRP A 24 -17.84 -3.09 -16.72
CA TRP A 24 -16.81 -3.38 -15.70
C TRP A 24 -15.42 -3.46 -16.36
N PRO A 25 -14.80 -2.33 -16.71
CA PRO A 25 -13.49 -2.34 -17.33
C PRO A 25 -12.43 -2.96 -16.42
N SER A 26 -11.78 -4.01 -16.89
CA SER A 26 -10.79 -4.76 -16.09
C SER A 26 -9.64 -3.89 -15.60
N ARG A 27 -9.30 -2.81 -16.31
CA ARG A 27 -8.29 -1.85 -15.87
C ARG A 27 -8.74 -1.02 -14.65
N GLN A 28 -10.02 -0.64 -14.59
CA GLN A 28 -10.56 0.04 -13.40
C GLN A 28 -10.62 -0.92 -12.21
N THR A 29 -11.00 -2.17 -12.45
CA THR A 29 -10.97 -3.23 -11.43
C THR A 29 -9.56 -3.43 -10.88
N GLN A 30 -8.54 -3.47 -11.75
CA GLN A 30 -7.13 -3.56 -11.36
C GLN A 30 -6.71 -2.37 -10.49
N TRP A 31 -7.06 -1.16 -10.88
CA TRP A 31 -6.74 0.04 -10.09
C TRP A 31 -7.37 0.00 -8.71
N GLN A 32 -8.64 -0.41 -8.64
CA GLN A 32 -9.32 -0.49 -7.34
C GLN A 32 -8.72 -1.56 -6.43
N ILE A 33 -8.36 -2.73 -6.99
CA ILE A 33 -7.68 -3.79 -6.22
C ILE A 33 -6.33 -3.28 -5.71
N ASN A 34 -5.55 -2.60 -6.54
CA ASN A 34 -4.26 -2.04 -6.14
C ASN A 34 -4.45 -0.95 -5.08
N ALA A 35 -5.45 -0.06 -5.24
CA ALA A 35 -5.77 0.96 -4.24
C ALA A 35 -6.12 0.34 -2.88
N TRP A 36 -6.91 -0.74 -2.84
CA TRP A 36 -7.20 -1.44 -1.59
C TRP A 36 -5.94 -2.06 -0.96
N LYS A 37 -5.05 -2.64 -1.77
CA LYS A 37 -3.75 -3.15 -1.27
C LYS A 37 -2.87 -2.03 -0.73
N ASP A 38 -2.83 -0.88 -1.40
CA ASP A 38 -2.08 0.31 -0.97
C ASP A 38 -2.63 0.92 0.33
N GLU A 39 -3.90 0.66 0.63
CA GLU A 39 -4.52 0.99 1.92
C GLU A 39 -4.36 -0.11 2.98
N GLY A 40 -3.79 -1.26 2.62
CA GLY A 40 -3.58 -2.39 3.51
C GLY A 40 -4.76 -3.37 3.60
N PHE A 41 -5.72 -3.31 2.66
CA PHE A 41 -6.92 -4.15 2.71
C PHE A 41 -6.81 -5.42 1.85
N ARG A 42 -7.03 -6.55 2.50
CA ARG A 42 -7.39 -7.81 1.84
C ARG A 42 -8.85 -7.78 1.43
N SER A 43 -9.23 -8.63 0.49
CA SER A 43 -10.60 -8.71 -0.02
C SER A 43 -11.67 -8.94 1.07
N ASN A 44 -11.30 -9.61 2.16
CA ASN A 44 -12.18 -9.86 3.31
C ASN A 44 -12.28 -8.68 4.29
N LEU A 45 -11.43 -7.67 4.15
CA LEU A 45 -11.39 -6.47 4.98
C LEU A 45 -11.97 -5.23 4.28
N VAL A 46 -12.26 -5.35 2.99
CA VAL A 46 -12.87 -4.26 2.22
C VAL A 46 -14.30 -4.00 2.73
N ASP A 47 -14.59 -2.76 3.11
CA ASP A 47 -15.96 -2.32 3.38
C ASP A 47 -16.67 -2.00 2.05
N ASP A 48 -17.38 -2.99 1.55
CA ASP A 48 -18.12 -2.93 0.28
C ASP A 48 -19.63 -2.84 0.48
N LYS A 49 -20.12 -2.83 1.75
CA LYS A 49 -21.54 -2.89 2.07
C LYS A 49 -22.30 -1.67 1.57
N GLY A 50 -23.33 -1.93 0.78
CA GLY A 50 -24.23 -0.90 0.25
C GLY A 50 -23.66 -0.13 -0.95
N ASP A 51 -22.48 -0.51 -1.46
CA ASP A 51 -21.89 0.01 -2.68
C ASP A 51 -21.81 -1.09 -3.73
N TYR A 52 -22.78 -1.11 -4.64
CA TYR A 52 -22.89 -2.12 -5.68
C TYR A 52 -21.62 -2.24 -6.55
N PHE A 53 -20.92 -1.12 -6.76
CA PHE A 53 -19.70 -1.11 -7.55
C PHE A 53 -18.56 -1.80 -6.78
N LYS A 54 -18.34 -1.41 -5.53
CA LYS A 54 -17.33 -2.03 -4.68
C LYS A 54 -17.60 -3.51 -4.44
N GLU A 55 -18.85 -3.90 -4.18
CA GLU A 55 -19.23 -5.30 -3.99
C GLU A 55 -18.83 -6.19 -5.17
N ASN A 56 -19.07 -5.72 -6.40
CA ASN A 56 -18.72 -6.49 -7.59
C ASN A 56 -17.22 -6.54 -7.85
N ILE A 57 -16.50 -5.44 -7.67
CA ILE A 57 -15.02 -5.46 -7.77
C ILE A 57 -14.43 -6.35 -6.69
N ASN A 58 -14.98 -6.34 -5.48
CA ASN A 58 -14.49 -7.20 -4.39
C ASN A 58 -14.72 -8.69 -4.66
N LYS A 59 -15.76 -9.07 -5.40
CA LYS A 59 -15.91 -10.46 -5.90
C LYS A 59 -14.74 -10.86 -6.79
N VAL A 60 -14.33 -9.96 -7.71
CA VAL A 60 -13.16 -10.20 -8.56
C VAL A 60 -11.88 -10.27 -7.74
N TYR A 61 -11.73 -9.38 -6.75
CA TYR A 61 -10.56 -9.37 -5.85
C TYR A 61 -10.43 -10.67 -5.07
N LYS A 62 -11.52 -11.19 -4.50
CA LYS A 62 -11.54 -12.49 -3.81
C LYS A 62 -11.06 -13.64 -4.70
N GLU A 63 -11.53 -13.71 -5.93
CA GLU A 63 -11.12 -14.75 -6.87
C GLU A 63 -9.67 -14.53 -7.38
N TYR A 64 -9.25 -13.27 -7.49
CA TYR A 64 -7.87 -12.92 -7.82
C TYR A 64 -6.90 -13.40 -6.73
N GLU A 65 -7.17 -13.12 -5.45
CA GLU A 65 -6.36 -13.61 -4.33
C GLU A 65 -6.27 -15.14 -4.31
N LYS A 66 -7.40 -15.85 -4.47
CA LYS A 66 -7.43 -17.31 -4.57
C LYS A 66 -6.57 -17.84 -5.72
N THR A 67 -6.67 -17.21 -6.88
CA THR A 67 -5.89 -17.57 -8.07
C THR A 67 -4.40 -17.36 -7.80
N CYS A 68 -4.00 -16.22 -7.25
CA CYS A 68 -2.61 -15.95 -6.92
C CYS A 68 -2.04 -16.97 -5.91
N ILE A 69 -2.81 -17.32 -4.88
CA ILE A 69 -2.40 -18.34 -3.89
C ILE A 69 -2.23 -19.71 -4.54
N ARG A 70 -3.24 -20.15 -5.31
CA ARG A 70 -3.23 -21.46 -5.98
C ARG A 70 -2.06 -21.61 -6.95
N ASP A 71 -1.78 -20.58 -7.72
CA ASP A 71 -0.81 -20.60 -8.82
C ASP A 71 0.58 -20.08 -8.37
N ASN A 72 0.78 -19.80 -7.07
CA ASN A 72 2.01 -19.23 -6.48
C ASN A 72 2.46 -17.94 -7.15
N LEU A 73 1.53 -17.04 -7.41
CA LEU A 73 1.75 -15.77 -8.06
C LEU A 73 1.77 -14.62 -7.04
N VAL A 74 2.63 -13.64 -7.27
CA VAL A 74 2.77 -12.46 -6.43
C VAL A 74 2.86 -11.23 -7.32
N ASP A 75 2.05 -10.22 -7.08
CA ASP A 75 2.17 -8.89 -7.69
C ASP A 75 2.93 -7.92 -6.76
N PHE A 76 3.26 -6.72 -7.25
CA PHE A 76 4.04 -5.75 -6.46
C PHE A 76 3.29 -5.29 -5.20
N GLY A 77 1.98 -5.05 -5.28
CA GLY A 77 1.17 -4.69 -4.11
C GLY A 77 1.15 -5.81 -3.06
N GLU A 78 1.13 -7.07 -3.52
CA GLU A 78 1.19 -8.24 -2.63
C GLU A 78 2.52 -8.36 -1.90
N LEU A 79 3.64 -8.03 -2.53
CA LEU A 79 4.95 -8.06 -1.87
C LEU A 79 4.96 -7.13 -0.66
N LEU A 80 4.45 -5.92 -0.83
CA LEU A 80 4.40 -4.92 0.25
C LEU A 80 3.37 -5.31 1.32
N LEU A 81 2.14 -5.64 0.91
CA LEU A 81 1.06 -6.01 1.83
C LEU A 81 1.44 -7.23 2.69
N ARG A 82 2.00 -8.28 2.06
CA ARG A 82 2.42 -9.48 2.78
C ARG A 82 3.61 -9.23 3.70
N SER A 83 4.57 -8.41 3.30
CA SER A 83 5.69 -8.04 4.17
C SER A 83 5.21 -7.27 5.40
N PHE A 84 4.26 -6.37 5.25
CA PHE A 84 3.61 -5.67 6.35
C PHE A 84 2.91 -6.65 7.30
N GLU A 85 2.06 -7.54 6.76
CA GLU A 85 1.34 -8.55 7.56
C GLU A 85 2.30 -9.46 8.34
N VAL A 86 3.37 -9.95 7.70
CA VAL A 86 4.36 -10.82 8.35
C VAL A 86 5.03 -10.11 9.53
N ILE A 87 5.38 -8.83 9.40
CA ILE A 87 6.03 -8.07 10.47
C ILE A 87 5.02 -7.78 11.58
N ARG A 88 3.81 -7.33 11.23
CA ARG A 88 2.74 -7.01 12.17
C ARG A 88 2.30 -8.21 13.00
N ASP A 89 2.11 -9.37 12.35
CA ASP A 89 1.48 -10.54 12.95
C ASP A 89 2.50 -11.52 13.57
N ASN A 90 3.81 -11.29 13.35
CA ASN A 90 4.87 -12.15 13.86
C ASN A 90 5.87 -11.37 14.72
N GLU A 91 5.75 -11.53 16.04
CA GLU A 91 6.59 -10.82 17.01
C GLU A 91 8.08 -11.12 16.85
N SER A 92 8.46 -12.33 16.48
CA SER A 92 9.88 -12.67 16.29
C SER A 92 10.49 -11.95 15.09
N VAL A 93 9.72 -11.79 14.01
CA VAL A 93 10.15 -11.03 12.83
C VAL A 93 10.21 -9.54 13.17
N ARG A 94 9.20 -9.00 13.82
CA ARG A 94 9.19 -7.60 14.27
C ARG A 94 10.37 -7.30 15.20
N SER A 95 10.61 -8.13 16.20
CA SER A 95 11.72 -7.99 17.13
C SER A 95 13.08 -8.03 16.44
N PHE A 96 13.21 -8.86 15.39
CA PHE A 96 14.43 -8.88 14.57
C PHE A 96 14.68 -7.50 13.94
N PHE A 97 13.68 -6.87 13.32
CA PHE A 97 13.84 -5.53 12.73
C PHE A 97 14.11 -4.47 13.80
N HIS A 98 13.37 -4.49 14.92
CA HIS A 98 13.56 -3.56 16.05
C HIS A 98 14.98 -3.62 16.64
N SER A 99 15.58 -4.81 16.72
CA SER A 99 16.95 -4.97 17.21
C SER A 99 18.00 -4.49 16.21
N ARG A 100 17.66 -4.57 14.89
CA ARG A 100 18.60 -4.30 13.81
C ARG A 100 18.66 -2.82 13.45
N PHE A 101 17.52 -2.14 13.40
CA PHE A 101 17.45 -0.76 12.96
C PHE A 101 17.50 0.22 14.13
N LYS A 102 18.63 0.92 14.26
CA LYS A 102 18.79 2.02 15.24
C LYS A 102 18.38 3.36 14.64
N SER A 103 18.53 3.49 13.33
CA SER A 103 18.12 4.67 12.57
C SER A 103 17.52 4.24 11.24
N ILE A 104 16.46 4.93 10.82
CA ILE A 104 15.78 4.75 9.54
C ILE A 104 15.75 6.11 8.86
N LEU A 105 16.19 6.17 7.61
CA LEU A 105 16.06 7.33 6.76
C LEU A 105 15.05 7.02 5.66
N VAL A 106 14.06 7.89 5.50
CA VAL A 106 13.05 7.80 4.46
C VAL A 106 13.21 9.01 3.56
N ASP A 107 13.43 8.76 2.28
CA ASP A 107 13.49 9.78 1.24
C ASP A 107 12.18 9.82 0.46
N GLU A 108 11.88 10.96 -0.18
CA GLU A 108 10.65 11.18 -0.95
C GLU A 108 9.39 10.83 -0.14
N PHE A 109 9.36 11.23 1.12
CA PHE A 109 8.30 10.83 2.07
C PHE A 109 6.89 11.26 1.60
N GLN A 110 6.78 12.37 0.83
CA GLN A 110 5.53 12.84 0.26
C GLN A 110 4.88 11.83 -0.71
N ASP A 111 5.67 10.90 -1.26
CA ASP A 111 5.19 9.90 -2.22
C ASP A 111 4.79 8.57 -1.56
N THR A 112 4.82 8.49 -0.23
CA THR A 112 4.44 7.29 0.51
C THR A 112 2.92 7.09 0.54
N ASN A 113 2.47 5.85 0.32
CA ASN A 113 1.08 5.45 0.51
C ASN A 113 0.83 4.92 1.94
N THR A 114 -0.43 4.61 2.27
CA THR A 114 -0.82 4.17 3.61
C THR A 114 -0.09 2.92 4.06
N ILE A 115 0.02 1.90 3.20
CA ILE A 115 0.66 0.64 3.58
C ILE A 115 2.17 0.81 3.79
N GLN A 116 2.84 1.69 3.01
CA GLN A 116 4.26 2.00 3.18
C GLN A 116 4.51 2.72 4.51
N TYR A 117 3.64 3.67 4.86
CA TYR A 117 3.72 4.35 6.13
C TYR A 117 3.51 3.37 7.31
N ASN A 118 2.47 2.53 7.25
CA ASN A 118 2.22 1.53 8.27
C ASN A 118 3.35 0.50 8.36
N TRP A 119 3.94 0.10 7.24
CA TRP A 119 5.11 -0.77 7.21
C TRP A 119 6.31 -0.14 7.91
N LEU A 120 6.55 1.16 7.70
CA LEU A 120 7.59 1.92 8.40
C LEU A 120 7.38 1.89 9.92
N LEU A 121 6.13 2.09 10.38
CA LEU A 121 5.80 2.06 11.80
C LEU A 121 6.05 0.68 12.43
N GLU A 122 5.77 -0.40 11.69
CA GLU A 122 5.99 -1.77 12.20
C GLU A 122 7.47 -2.15 12.31
N ILE A 123 8.34 -1.64 11.45
CA ILE A 123 9.79 -1.92 11.52
C ILE A 123 10.53 -1.03 12.51
N ALA A 124 9.94 0.10 12.90
CA ALA A 124 10.50 1.01 13.87
C ALA A 124 10.14 0.60 15.31
N SER A 125 11.11 0.69 16.22
CA SER A 125 10.88 0.55 17.65
C SER A 125 10.84 1.92 18.34
N ALA A 126 10.44 1.96 19.61
CA ALA A 126 10.48 3.18 20.42
C ALA A 126 11.90 3.79 20.57
N GLN A 127 12.96 3.01 20.30
CA GLN A 127 14.34 3.48 20.33
C GLN A 127 14.91 3.78 18.94
N THR A 128 14.13 3.59 17.89
CA THR A 128 14.57 3.84 16.50
C THR A 128 14.44 5.32 16.18
N SER A 129 15.56 5.96 15.81
CA SER A 129 15.52 7.32 15.25
C SER A 129 15.03 7.28 13.82
N ILE A 130 14.01 8.06 13.48
CA ILE A 130 13.48 8.15 12.13
C ILE A 130 13.71 9.56 11.58
N THR A 131 14.29 9.64 10.39
CA THR A 131 14.42 10.87 9.63
C THR A 131 13.66 10.72 8.32
N ALA A 132 12.65 11.55 8.10
CA ALA A 132 11.91 11.61 6.86
C ALA A 132 12.27 12.89 6.10
N VAL A 133 12.59 12.76 4.83
CA VAL A 133 12.89 13.87 3.93
C VAL A 133 11.85 13.86 2.82
N GLY A 134 11.32 15.01 2.49
CA GLY A 134 10.33 15.16 1.42
C GLY A 134 10.12 16.61 1.04
N ASP A 135 9.44 16.80 -0.08
CA ASP A 135 9.07 18.10 -0.62
C ASP A 135 7.63 18.02 -1.12
N ASP A 136 6.70 18.66 -0.39
CA ASP A 136 5.27 18.62 -0.69
C ASP A 136 4.95 19.19 -2.07
N ASP A 137 5.75 20.17 -2.54
CA ASP A 137 5.59 20.78 -3.86
C ASP A 137 5.97 19.82 -5.00
N GLN A 138 6.71 18.75 -4.70
CA GLN A 138 7.10 17.69 -5.65
C GLN A 138 6.19 16.47 -5.62
N SER A 139 5.14 16.45 -4.79
CA SER A 139 4.21 15.33 -4.71
C SER A 139 3.39 15.19 -5.99
N ILE A 140 3.79 14.26 -6.86
CA ILE A 140 3.13 13.98 -8.15
C ILE A 140 2.49 12.59 -8.20
N TYR A 141 2.63 11.78 -7.16
CA TYR A 141 2.19 10.39 -7.12
C TYR A 141 0.87 10.15 -6.37
N GLY A 142 0.04 11.20 -6.18
CA GLY A 142 -1.31 11.06 -5.60
C GLY A 142 -2.17 10.00 -6.32
N TRP A 143 -2.00 9.83 -7.63
CA TRP A 143 -2.67 8.79 -8.41
C TRP A 143 -2.18 7.35 -8.11
N ARG A 144 -1.05 7.19 -7.42
CA ARG A 144 -0.54 5.92 -6.85
C ARG A 144 -0.87 5.75 -5.38
N GLY A 145 -1.80 6.55 -4.84
CA GLY A 145 -2.18 6.48 -3.44
C GLY A 145 -1.22 7.18 -2.47
N ALA A 146 -0.27 7.98 -2.98
CA ALA A 146 0.55 8.84 -2.14
C ALA A 146 -0.34 9.80 -1.34
N LYS A 147 -0.07 9.93 -0.05
CA LYS A 147 -0.85 10.76 0.87
C LYS A 147 0.04 11.80 1.53
N VAL A 148 -0.15 13.05 1.15
CA VAL A 148 0.53 14.20 1.79
C VAL A 148 0.19 14.25 3.29
N GLU A 149 -1.02 13.78 3.66
CA GLU A 149 -1.45 13.65 5.05
C GLU A 149 -0.54 12.71 5.89
N ASN A 150 0.29 11.89 5.27
CA ASN A 150 1.28 11.09 5.97
C ASN A 150 2.31 11.96 6.70
N VAL A 151 2.63 13.15 6.18
CA VAL A 151 3.52 14.12 6.86
C VAL A 151 2.88 14.60 8.17
N ASP A 152 1.60 14.99 8.12
CA ASP A 152 0.87 15.38 9.32
C ASP A 152 0.69 14.21 10.30
N SER A 153 0.51 13.01 9.78
CA SER A 153 0.39 11.80 10.58
C SER A 153 1.71 11.45 11.25
N PHE A 154 2.83 11.65 10.57
CA PHE A 154 4.17 11.42 11.11
C PHE A 154 4.44 12.30 12.34
N THR A 155 4.18 13.60 12.23
CA THR A 155 4.38 14.54 13.35
C THR A 155 3.45 14.29 14.54
N LYS A 156 2.24 13.76 14.28
CA LYS A 156 1.31 13.34 15.35
C LYS A 156 1.73 12.03 16.01
N THR A 157 2.31 11.11 15.25
CA THR A 157 2.75 9.81 15.74
C THR A 157 4.04 9.93 16.58
N PHE A 158 4.93 10.83 16.16
CA PHE A 158 6.20 11.09 16.81
C PHE A 158 6.19 12.50 17.41
N GLU A 159 5.70 12.63 18.68
CA GLU A 159 5.46 13.91 19.35
C GLU A 159 6.73 14.78 19.48
N ASP A 160 7.92 14.17 19.55
CA ASP A 160 9.22 14.85 19.65
C ASP A 160 9.84 15.16 18.27
N THR A 161 9.03 15.22 17.20
CA THR A 161 9.53 15.49 15.83
C THR A 161 10.07 16.91 15.71
N GLU A 162 11.34 17.06 15.33
CA GLU A 162 11.93 18.32 14.92
C GLU A 162 11.73 18.53 13.42
N ILE A 163 11.14 19.65 13.03
CA ILE A 163 10.91 19.99 11.61
C ILE A 163 11.97 21.00 11.18
N VAL A 164 12.81 20.60 10.22
CA VAL A 164 13.81 21.46 9.60
C VAL A 164 13.37 21.80 8.18
N ARG A 165 13.20 23.09 7.87
CA ARG A 165 12.84 23.57 6.53
C ARG A 165 14.06 24.09 5.81
N LEU A 166 14.29 23.58 4.59
CA LEU A 166 15.35 24.03 3.69
C LEU A 166 14.75 25.03 2.70
N GLU A 167 14.88 26.34 2.99
CA GLU A 167 14.24 27.41 2.20
C GLU A 167 15.11 27.91 1.03
N GLN A 168 16.40 27.60 1.04
CA GLN A 168 17.34 28.09 0.02
C GLN A 168 17.52 27.06 -1.10
N ASN A 169 17.03 27.43 -2.29
CA ASN A 169 17.22 26.61 -3.50
C ASN A 169 18.51 27.00 -4.22
N TYR A 170 19.37 26.01 -4.49
CA TYR A 170 20.64 26.17 -5.20
C TYR A 170 20.60 25.70 -6.66
N ARG A 171 19.42 25.39 -7.21
CA ARG A 171 19.22 24.97 -8.60
C ARG A 171 18.62 26.07 -9.45
#